data_1222b97e91c2850a5c7032081596a62c
#
_entry.id   1222b97e91c2850a5c7032081596a62c
#
_cell.length_a   1.000
_cell.length_b   1.000
_cell.length_c   1.000
_cell.angle_alpha   90.00
_cell.angle_beta   90.00
_cell.angle_gamma   90.00
#
_symmetry.space_group_name_H-M   'P 1'
#
loop_
_entity.id
_entity.type
_entity.pdbx_description
1 polymer ?
#
loop_
_entity_poly.entity_id
_entity_poly.type
_entity_poly.pdbx_seq_one_letter_code
_entity_poly.pdbx_strand_id
1 'polypeptide(L)'
;MRLISKLCLLLLTAAPSLAADDAARSKATDFVTSAATSNMFEVEAAKIETAKGKAQDARGFADDMLKDHGRAGSMLADAAREDGIALPTAIDDEHSKKLEALRQSDASNLDQAYLSTQVTAHEEAVTLFADYAQNGADGAVKRAAQKILPDLRMHLTRIQGLASK
;
A
#
# COMPACT_ATOMS: atom_id res chain seq x y z
N MET A 1 -12.25 -36.73 -59.67
CA MET A 1 -11.60 -35.48 -59.28
C MET A 1 -12.26 -34.97 -58.02
N ARG A 2 -11.57 -35.08 -56.88
CA ARG A 2 -12.09 -34.60 -55.57
C ARG A 2 -11.37 -33.31 -55.26
N LEU A 3 -12.07 -32.16 -55.24
CA LEU A 3 -11.55 -30.87 -54.76
C LEU A 3 -11.53 -30.90 -53.23
N ILE A 4 -10.33 -30.80 -52.68
CA ILE A 4 -10.14 -30.58 -51.20
C ILE A 4 -10.08 -29.08 -51.01
N SER A 5 -11.18 -28.51 -50.47
CA SER A 5 -11.24 -27.11 -50.06
C SER A 5 -10.47 -26.98 -48.74
N LYS A 6 -9.29 -26.29 -48.79
CA LYS A 6 -8.53 -25.91 -47.58
C LYS A 6 -9.19 -24.68 -46.94
N LEU A 7 -9.89 -24.88 -45.86
CA LEU A 7 -10.41 -23.82 -45.01
C LEU A 7 -9.24 -23.24 -44.18
N CYS A 8 -8.79 -22.06 -44.56
CA CYS A 8 -7.77 -21.33 -43.83
C CYS A 8 -8.45 -20.60 -42.64
N LEU A 9 -8.31 -21.15 -41.42
CA LEU A 9 -8.80 -20.52 -40.21
C LEU A 9 -7.86 -19.36 -39.83
N LEU A 10 -8.27 -18.12 -40.15
CA LEU A 10 -7.58 -16.92 -39.69
C LEU A 10 -7.81 -16.74 -38.20
N LEU A 11 -6.82 -17.04 -37.34
CA LEU A 11 -6.80 -16.67 -35.94
C LEU A 11 -6.54 -15.14 -35.86
N LEU A 12 -7.62 -14.37 -35.64
CA LEU A 12 -7.50 -12.95 -35.28
C LEU A 12 -7.02 -12.90 -33.83
N THR A 13 -5.73 -12.72 -33.61
CA THR A 13 -5.19 -12.31 -32.30
C THR A 13 -5.46 -10.82 -32.13
N ALA A 14 -6.46 -10.48 -31.31
CA ALA A 14 -6.68 -9.08 -30.95
C ALA A 14 -5.47 -8.60 -30.12
N ALA A 15 -4.66 -7.71 -30.68
CA ALA A 15 -3.65 -6.98 -29.93
C ALA A 15 -4.36 -6.05 -28.89
N PRO A 16 -3.87 -5.96 -27.63
CA PRO A 16 -4.41 -4.99 -26.69
C PRO A 16 -4.32 -3.59 -27.28
N SER A 17 -5.35 -2.76 -27.07
CA SER A 17 -5.34 -1.41 -27.58
C SER A 17 -4.40 -0.53 -26.74
N LEU A 18 -3.62 0.35 -27.33
CA LEU A 18 -2.74 1.31 -26.64
C LEU A 18 -3.46 2.05 -25.51
N ALA A 19 -4.73 2.40 -25.69
CA ALA A 19 -5.54 3.06 -24.68
C ALA A 19 -5.80 2.19 -23.42
N ALA A 20 -5.89 0.87 -23.57
CA ALA A 20 -6.06 -0.03 -22.43
C ALA A 20 -4.76 -0.17 -21.62
N ASP A 21 -3.62 -0.18 -22.30
CA ASP A 21 -2.30 -0.24 -21.66
C ASP A 21 -1.99 1.07 -20.92
N ASP A 22 -2.33 2.23 -21.50
CA ASP A 22 -2.17 3.53 -20.85
C ASP A 22 -3.05 3.65 -19.60
N ALA A 23 -4.29 3.19 -19.64
CA ALA A 23 -5.19 3.19 -18.49
C ALA A 23 -4.70 2.23 -17.38
N ALA A 24 -4.19 1.06 -17.75
CA ALA A 24 -3.61 0.11 -16.80
C ALA A 24 -2.36 0.69 -16.12
N ARG A 25 -1.49 1.35 -16.88
CA ARG A 25 -0.31 2.03 -16.37
C ARG A 25 -0.65 3.19 -15.44
N SER A 26 -1.67 4.00 -15.76
CA SER A 26 -2.15 5.08 -14.90
C SER A 26 -2.61 4.53 -13.54
N LYS A 27 -3.47 3.50 -13.54
CA LYS A 27 -3.93 2.85 -12.30
C LYS A 27 -2.78 2.29 -11.46
N ALA A 28 -1.76 1.70 -12.10
CA ALA A 28 -0.59 1.20 -11.40
C ALA A 28 0.23 2.34 -10.78
N THR A 29 0.37 3.46 -11.48
CA THR A 29 1.05 4.65 -10.97
C THR A 29 0.30 5.27 -9.79
N ASP A 30 -1.03 5.39 -9.87
CA ASP A 30 -1.87 5.91 -8.81
C ASP A 30 -1.79 5.02 -7.55
N PHE A 31 -1.86 3.70 -7.73
CA PHE A 31 -1.69 2.74 -6.63
C PHE A 31 -0.30 2.88 -5.98
N VAL A 32 0.77 2.87 -6.76
CA VAL A 32 2.15 2.96 -6.24
C VAL A 32 2.34 4.29 -5.49
N THR A 33 1.82 5.40 -6.03
CA THR A 33 1.90 6.72 -5.38
C THR A 33 1.20 6.70 -4.03
N SER A 34 -0.04 6.26 -3.98
CA SER A 34 -0.84 6.21 -2.75
C SER A 34 -0.22 5.24 -1.72
N ALA A 35 0.15 4.04 -2.14
CA ALA A 35 0.73 3.02 -1.26
C ALA A 35 2.09 3.45 -0.69
N ALA A 36 2.97 4.06 -1.50
CA ALA A 36 4.26 4.52 -1.04
C ALA A 36 4.15 5.72 -0.09
N THR A 37 3.25 6.66 -0.37
CA THR A 37 3.01 7.82 0.49
C THR A 37 2.44 7.42 1.84
N SER A 38 1.44 6.52 1.86
CA SER A 38 0.89 5.94 3.08
C SER A 38 1.98 5.19 3.88
N ASN A 39 2.78 4.35 3.22
CA ASN A 39 3.87 3.63 3.89
C ASN A 39 4.89 4.58 4.54
N MET A 40 5.29 5.66 3.87
CA MET A 40 6.18 6.67 4.44
C MET A 40 5.54 7.33 5.67
N PHE A 41 4.26 7.68 5.58
CA PHE A 41 3.50 8.25 6.70
C PHE A 41 3.49 7.31 7.91
N GLU A 42 3.19 6.04 7.71
CA GLU A 42 3.08 5.06 8.80
C GLU A 42 4.43 4.82 9.49
N VAL A 43 5.53 4.79 8.73
CA VAL A 43 6.89 4.74 9.29
C VAL A 43 7.19 5.98 10.13
N GLU A 44 6.87 7.18 9.66
CA GLU A 44 7.12 8.42 10.42
C GLU A 44 6.21 8.51 11.66
N ALA A 45 4.95 8.10 11.57
CA ALA A 45 4.04 8.04 12.72
C ALA A 45 4.55 7.04 13.80
N ALA A 46 5.03 5.87 13.37
CA ALA A 46 5.62 4.89 14.27
C ALA A 46 6.88 5.40 14.98
N LYS A 47 7.74 6.17 14.28
CA LYS A 47 8.91 6.83 14.91
C LYS A 47 8.49 7.80 16.01
N ILE A 48 7.40 8.57 15.81
CA ILE A 48 6.90 9.50 16.82
C ILE A 48 6.44 8.73 18.05
N GLU A 49 5.66 7.66 17.87
CA GLU A 49 5.16 6.82 18.95
C GLU A 49 6.30 6.14 19.72
N THR A 50 7.24 5.51 19.01
CA THR A 50 8.41 4.86 19.63
C THR A 50 9.24 5.83 20.47
N ALA A 51 9.38 7.09 20.01
CA ALA A 51 10.19 8.10 20.69
C ALA A 51 9.48 8.76 21.88
N LYS A 52 8.16 8.94 21.84
CA LYS A 52 7.41 9.77 22.78
C LYS A 52 6.27 9.03 23.50
N GLY A 53 5.78 7.93 22.96
CA GLY A 53 4.69 7.13 23.51
C GLY A 53 5.03 6.55 24.88
N LYS A 54 4.03 6.32 25.71
CA LYS A 54 4.16 5.82 27.07
C LYS A 54 3.61 4.41 27.25
N ALA A 55 2.54 4.07 26.53
CA ALA A 55 1.93 2.75 26.61
C ALA A 55 2.82 1.70 25.95
N GLN A 56 3.18 0.68 26.71
CA GLN A 56 4.05 -0.39 26.21
C GLN A 56 3.47 -1.11 25.00
N ASP A 57 2.15 -1.35 24.98
CA ASP A 57 1.46 -2.03 23.87
C ASP A 57 1.50 -1.17 22.59
N ALA A 58 1.28 0.15 22.69
CA ALA A 58 1.33 1.07 21.54
C ALA A 58 2.76 1.17 20.97
N ARG A 59 3.76 1.33 21.83
CA ARG A 59 5.16 1.36 21.43
C ARG A 59 5.62 0.04 20.80
N GLY A 60 5.21 -1.10 21.39
CA GLY A 60 5.51 -2.41 20.82
C GLY A 60 4.85 -2.63 19.44
N PHE A 61 3.65 -2.08 19.22
CA PHE A 61 3.05 -2.06 17.91
C PHE A 61 3.84 -1.16 16.93
N ALA A 62 4.26 0.02 17.38
CA ALA A 62 5.06 0.94 16.57
C ALA A 62 6.42 0.36 16.14
N ASP A 63 7.09 -0.40 17.02
CA ASP A 63 8.34 -1.10 16.68
C ASP A 63 8.13 -2.16 15.58
N ASP A 64 7.03 -2.92 15.63
CA ASP A 64 6.67 -3.87 14.58
C ASP A 64 6.33 -3.14 13.27
N MET A 65 5.62 -2.00 13.35
CA MET A 65 5.33 -1.16 12.19
C MET A 65 6.59 -0.68 11.48
N LEU A 66 7.60 -0.20 12.22
CA LEU A 66 8.88 0.22 11.63
C LEU A 66 9.53 -0.91 10.84
N LYS A 67 9.52 -2.12 11.38
CA LYS A 67 10.13 -3.30 10.74
C LYS A 67 9.35 -3.74 9.50
N ASP A 68 8.04 -3.92 9.65
CA ASP A 68 7.21 -4.52 8.61
C ASP A 68 6.94 -3.55 7.47
N HIS A 69 6.68 -2.27 7.76
CA HIS A 69 6.53 -1.23 6.74
C HIS A 69 7.87 -0.87 6.05
N GLY A 70 9.01 -1.00 6.75
CA GLY A 70 10.32 -0.92 6.12
C GLY A 70 10.52 -2.01 5.06
N ARG A 71 10.13 -3.26 5.37
CA ARG A 71 10.14 -4.38 4.42
C ARG A 71 9.14 -4.19 3.28
N ALA A 72 7.90 -3.80 3.59
CA ALA A 72 6.86 -3.57 2.60
C ALA A 72 7.23 -2.45 1.62
N GLY A 73 7.78 -1.34 2.13
CA GLY A 73 8.28 -0.23 1.31
C GLY A 73 9.38 -0.65 0.35
N SER A 74 10.34 -1.47 0.80
CA SER A 74 11.39 -2.02 -0.05
C SER A 74 10.82 -2.94 -1.13
N MET A 75 9.87 -3.81 -0.78
CA MET A 75 9.20 -4.71 -1.73
C MET A 75 8.41 -3.94 -2.79
N LEU A 76 7.68 -2.88 -2.39
CA LEU A 76 6.95 -2.02 -3.31
C LEU A 76 7.91 -1.25 -4.23
N ALA A 77 9.03 -0.76 -3.71
CA ALA A 77 10.05 -0.04 -4.49
C ALA A 77 10.69 -0.93 -5.55
N ASP A 78 11.03 -2.17 -5.21
CA ASP A 78 11.58 -3.13 -6.17
C ASP A 78 10.57 -3.47 -7.28
N ALA A 79 9.31 -3.68 -6.90
CA ALA A 79 8.23 -3.98 -7.84
C ALA A 79 7.93 -2.78 -8.78
N ALA A 80 7.88 -1.57 -8.25
CA ALA A 80 7.67 -0.35 -9.03
C ALA A 80 8.80 -0.15 -10.06
N ARG A 81 10.05 -0.42 -9.66
CA ARG A 81 11.23 -0.36 -10.56
C ARG A 81 11.12 -1.41 -11.67
N GLU A 82 10.71 -2.65 -11.35
CA GLU A 82 10.52 -3.72 -12.34
C GLU A 82 9.46 -3.34 -13.38
N ASP A 83 8.34 -2.73 -12.94
CA ASP A 83 7.25 -2.29 -13.82
C ASP A 83 7.50 -0.88 -14.43
N GLY A 84 8.66 -0.25 -14.16
CA GLY A 84 9.03 1.06 -14.70
C GLY A 84 8.16 2.21 -14.21
N ILE A 85 7.68 2.14 -12.95
CA ILE A 85 6.86 3.15 -12.28
C ILE A 85 7.73 3.95 -11.31
N ALA A 86 7.62 5.28 -11.36
CA ALA A 86 8.33 6.17 -10.44
C ALA A 86 7.65 6.17 -9.07
N LEU A 87 8.47 6.18 -8.00
CA LEU A 87 7.99 6.36 -6.64
C LEU A 87 7.91 7.85 -6.28
N PRO A 88 6.94 8.25 -5.41
CA PRO A 88 6.96 9.58 -4.81
C PRO A 88 8.20 9.71 -3.91
N THR A 89 8.74 10.92 -3.85
CA THR A 89 9.94 11.23 -3.05
C THR A 89 9.60 11.92 -1.73
N ALA A 90 8.34 12.27 -1.52
CA ALA A 90 7.88 12.97 -0.32
C ALA A 90 6.46 12.51 0.07
N ILE A 91 6.16 12.71 1.34
CA ILE A 91 4.82 12.56 1.91
C ILE A 91 3.95 13.72 1.41
N ASP A 92 2.68 13.48 1.12
CA ASP A 92 1.74 14.52 0.70
C ASP A 92 1.29 15.44 1.85
N ASP A 93 0.57 16.51 1.51
CA ASP A 93 0.12 17.52 2.46
C ASP A 93 -0.85 16.96 3.51
N GLU A 94 -1.68 15.99 3.15
CA GLU A 94 -2.64 15.38 4.07
C GLU A 94 -1.91 14.57 5.14
N HIS A 95 -1.03 13.68 4.73
CA HIS A 95 -0.21 12.89 5.64
C HIS A 95 0.73 13.76 6.47
N SER A 96 1.28 14.82 5.89
CA SER A 96 2.12 15.79 6.62
C SER A 96 1.35 16.45 7.76
N LYS A 97 0.08 16.84 7.54
CA LYS A 97 -0.78 17.40 8.60
C LYS A 97 -1.11 16.39 9.69
N LYS A 98 -1.37 15.12 9.33
CA LYS A 98 -1.59 14.04 10.30
C LYS A 98 -0.34 13.82 11.19
N LEU A 99 0.86 13.84 10.60
CA LEU A 99 2.12 13.73 11.36
C LEU A 99 2.34 14.93 12.29
N GLU A 100 2.04 16.12 11.83
CA GLU A 100 2.17 17.31 12.67
C GLU A 100 1.21 17.27 13.86
N ALA A 101 -0.03 16.81 13.67
CA ALA A 101 -0.97 16.61 14.75
C ALA A 101 -0.45 15.59 15.79
N LEU A 102 0.15 14.48 15.35
CA LEU A 102 0.79 13.52 16.25
C LEU A 102 1.98 14.13 17.02
N ARG A 103 2.83 14.92 16.34
CA ARG A 103 3.98 15.59 16.99
C ARG A 103 3.57 16.59 18.06
N GLN A 104 2.42 17.27 17.85
CA GLN A 104 1.86 18.27 18.76
C GLN A 104 0.97 17.66 19.85
N SER A 105 0.65 16.37 19.78
CA SER A 105 -0.13 15.70 20.81
C SER A 105 0.58 15.72 22.15
N ASP A 106 -0.17 16.04 23.21
CA ASP A 106 0.32 15.91 24.57
C ASP A 106 0.71 14.46 24.85
N ALA A 107 1.74 14.28 25.68
CA ALA A 107 2.26 12.95 26.03
C ALA A 107 1.24 12.04 26.73
N SER A 108 0.12 12.57 27.24
CA SER A 108 -1.01 11.81 27.81
C SER A 108 -1.98 11.30 26.74
N ASN A 109 -1.99 11.89 25.56
CA ASN A 109 -2.96 11.61 24.49
C ASN A 109 -2.31 10.98 23.25
N LEU A 110 -0.97 10.99 23.17
CA LEU A 110 -0.24 10.54 21.99
C LEU A 110 -0.53 9.08 21.65
N ASP A 111 -0.45 8.18 22.64
CA ASP A 111 -0.68 6.75 22.40
C ASP A 111 -2.06 6.52 21.77
N GLN A 112 -3.11 7.13 22.31
CA GLN A 112 -4.47 7.00 21.77
C GLN A 112 -4.63 7.67 20.40
N ALA A 113 -4.02 8.84 20.20
CA ALA A 113 -4.03 9.53 18.92
C ALA A 113 -3.32 8.70 17.83
N TYR A 114 -2.16 8.11 18.16
CA TYR A 114 -1.43 7.21 17.30
C TYR A 114 -2.27 5.97 16.94
N LEU A 115 -2.80 5.26 17.93
CA LEU A 115 -3.60 4.06 17.72
C LEU A 115 -4.83 4.35 16.83
N SER A 116 -5.56 5.44 17.09
CA SER A 116 -6.72 5.84 16.28
C SER A 116 -6.31 6.19 14.83
N THR A 117 -5.20 6.90 14.67
CA THR A 117 -4.67 7.25 13.35
C THR A 117 -4.27 5.99 12.57
N GLN A 118 -3.65 5.03 13.24
CA GLN A 118 -3.24 3.77 12.62
C GLN A 118 -4.43 2.89 12.22
N VAL A 119 -5.54 2.88 12.99
CA VAL A 119 -6.77 2.18 12.56
C VAL A 119 -7.24 2.70 11.21
N THR A 120 -7.41 4.03 11.09
CA THR A 120 -7.87 4.64 9.84
C THR A 120 -6.91 4.37 8.68
N ALA A 121 -5.59 4.56 8.89
CA ALA A 121 -4.59 4.33 7.85
C ALA A 121 -4.59 2.88 7.35
N HIS A 122 -4.74 1.91 8.25
CA HIS A 122 -4.79 0.49 7.86
C HIS A 122 -6.10 0.09 7.18
N GLU A 123 -7.24 0.68 7.54
CA GLU A 123 -8.51 0.47 6.83
C GLU A 123 -8.40 0.95 5.38
N GLU A 124 -7.84 2.13 5.18
CA GLU A 124 -7.57 2.71 3.86
C GLU A 124 -6.57 1.84 3.07
N ALA A 125 -5.45 1.45 3.69
CA ALA A 125 -4.42 0.61 3.07
C ALA A 125 -4.96 -0.77 2.69
N VAL A 126 -5.69 -1.45 3.56
CA VAL A 126 -6.30 -2.76 3.27
C VAL A 126 -7.25 -2.66 2.08
N THR A 127 -8.07 -1.59 2.01
CA THR A 127 -8.98 -1.36 0.89
C THR A 127 -8.21 -1.16 -0.42
N LEU A 128 -7.21 -0.28 -0.42
CA LEU A 128 -6.37 0.04 -1.57
C LEU A 128 -5.64 -1.21 -2.10
N PHE A 129 -4.98 -1.94 -1.20
CA PHE A 129 -4.21 -3.13 -1.57
C PHE A 129 -5.10 -4.29 -1.99
N ALA A 130 -6.28 -4.48 -1.38
CA ALA A 130 -7.22 -5.52 -1.76
C ALA A 130 -7.78 -5.29 -3.18
N ASP A 131 -8.16 -4.06 -3.49
CA ASP A 131 -8.62 -3.70 -4.83
C ASP A 131 -7.51 -3.95 -5.87
N TYR A 132 -6.31 -3.44 -5.63
CA TYR A 132 -5.22 -3.57 -6.61
C TYR A 132 -4.72 -5.02 -6.74
N ALA A 133 -4.68 -5.79 -5.66
CA ALA A 133 -4.33 -7.21 -5.69
C ALA A 133 -5.30 -8.04 -6.54
N GLN A 134 -6.57 -7.65 -6.59
CA GLN A 134 -7.61 -8.29 -7.40
C GLN A 134 -7.66 -7.74 -8.83
N ASN A 135 -7.76 -6.42 -8.96
CA ASN A 135 -8.16 -5.72 -10.20
C ASN A 135 -7.00 -5.01 -10.91
N GLY A 136 -5.81 -4.93 -10.30
CA GLY A 136 -4.64 -4.31 -10.90
C GLY A 136 -4.13 -5.08 -12.13
N ALA A 137 -3.41 -4.39 -13.01
CA ALA A 137 -2.75 -5.02 -14.14
C ALA A 137 -1.71 -6.06 -13.67
N ASP A 138 -1.57 -7.13 -14.42
CA ASP A 138 -0.57 -8.15 -14.12
C ASP A 138 0.85 -7.55 -14.25
N GLY A 139 1.65 -7.71 -13.21
CA GLY A 139 2.99 -7.14 -13.10
C GLY A 139 3.60 -7.38 -11.73
N ALA A 140 4.77 -6.82 -11.51
CA ALA A 140 5.48 -6.94 -10.24
C ALA A 140 4.73 -6.22 -9.11
N VAL A 141 4.14 -5.06 -9.40
CA VAL A 141 3.37 -4.27 -8.43
C VAL A 141 2.15 -5.03 -7.92
N LYS A 142 1.40 -5.72 -8.81
CA LYS A 142 0.27 -6.56 -8.37
C LYS A 142 0.73 -7.72 -7.50
N ARG A 143 1.82 -8.39 -7.86
CA ARG A 143 2.41 -9.46 -7.03
C ARG A 143 2.87 -8.94 -5.66
N ALA A 144 3.44 -7.73 -5.60
CA ALA A 144 3.81 -7.10 -4.35
C ALA A 144 2.58 -6.78 -3.49
N ALA A 145 1.52 -6.20 -4.08
CA ALA A 145 0.27 -5.94 -3.38
C ALA A 145 -0.34 -7.20 -2.76
N GLN A 146 -0.36 -8.31 -3.52
CA GLN A 146 -0.83 -9.61 -3.03
C GLN A 146 -0.01 -10.16 -1.85
N LYS A 147 1.30 -9.90 -1.83
CA LYS A 147 2.19 -10.35 -0.75
C LYS A 147 2.11 -9.48 0.50
N ILE A 148 1.87 -8.17 0.35
CA ILE A 148 1.82 -7.21 1.45
C ILE A 148 0.44 -7.24 2.15
N LEU A 149 -0.64 -7.45 1.41
CA LEU A 149 -2.01 -7.40 1.93
C LEU A 149 -2.27 -8.26 3.18
N PRO A 150 -1.76 -9.50 3.31
CA PRO A 150 -1.94 -10.28 4.53
C PRO A 150 -1.37 -9.61 5.79
N ASP A 151 -0.20 -8.97 5.69
CA ASP A 151 0.43 -8.27 6.81
C ASP A 151 -0.40 -7.04 7.21
N LEU A 152 -0.92 -6.26 6.24
CA LEU A 152 -1.81 -5.13 6.52
C LEU A 152 -3.09 -5.55 7.25
N ARG A 153 -3.69 -6.67 6.87
CA ARG A 153 -4.87 -7.22 7.55
C ARG A 153 -4.58 -7.68 8.98
N MET A 154 -3.41 -8.26 9.20
CA MET A 154 -2.96 -8.66 10.54
C MET A 154 -2.73 -7.42 11.41
N HIS A 155 -2.08 -6.38 10.89
CA HIS A 155 -1.90 -5.11 11.59
C HIS A 155 -3.24 -4.47 11.94
N LEU A 156 -4.18 -4.40 10.98
CA LEU A 156 -5.52 -3.84 11.22
C LEU A 156 -6.24 -4.56 12.39
N THR A 157 -6.23 -5.89 12.39
CA THR A 157 -6.85 -6.67 13.46
C THR A 157 -6.21 -6.36 14.81
N ARG A 158 -4.87 -6.29 14.86
CA ARG A 158 -4.14 -6.02 16.10
C ARG A 158 -4.40 -4.60 16.61
N ILE A 159 -4.35 -3.60 15.72
CA ILE A 159 -4.51 -2.20 16.11
C ILE A 159 -5.93 -1.88 16.58
N GLN A 160 -6.95 -2.48 15.96
CA GLN A 160 -8.34 -2.37 16.44
C GLN A 160 -8.49 -2.92 17.86
N GLY A 161 -7.84 -4.04 18.18
CA GLY A 161 -7.80 -4.59 19.53
C GLY A 161 -7.06 -3.71 20.54
N LEU A 162 -6.04 -2.96 20.11
CA LEU A 162 -5.33 -2.02 20.98
C LEU A 162 -6.12 -0.73 21.20
N ALA A 163 -6.71 -0.17 20.16
CA ALA A 163 -7.45 1.09 20.22
C ALA A 163 -8.78 0.99 20.99
N SER A 164 -9.29 -0.22 21.23
CA SER A 164 -10.54 -0.48 21.96
C SER A 164 -10.38 -0.63 23.47
N LYS A 165 -9.15 -0.59 23.98
CA LYS A 165 -8.83 -0.67 25.43
C LYS A 165 -8.91 0.69 26.11
#